data_c91943cf7c0a80247a52e591c7ef44b8
#
_entry.id   c91943cf7c0a80247a52e591c7ef44b8
#
_cell.length_a   1.000
_cell.length_b   1.000
_cell.length_c   1.000
_cell.angle_alpha   90.00
_cell.angle_beta   90.00
_cell.angle_gamma   90.00
#
_symmetry.space_group_name_H-M   'P 1'
#
loop_
_entity.id
_entity.type
_entity.pdbx_description
1 polymer ?
#
loop_
_entity_poly.entity_id
_entity_poly.type
_entity_poly.pdbx_seq_one_letter_code
_entity_poly.pdbx_strand_id
1 'polypeptide(L)'
;MLASKAPVKIKEGSLFQFEEAFRLLNQSDSIILVLSQSIIEGYIASSLVLKKINTLKGLRCSWKKIDSIPKSLTAHTVWVVFSDEGDTYLVKKLGGNRFRLSTYDHSGVEVETYEDALGNLTKDLGLTSSGLVIEPVQKTAKSETSTSYVLRHFLIQKSTAKVIISISVVIALLGLATPLGFQTFTDKILPYSAQGSLLVVVALLLLAAIATSVFQCFRDYQESILFAKYQNGLGKEVFSRLLSMNVPYFDSQKVGDLTKLVDQIEEASNFLVRQLLSSVVSILSLLVVLPFLFFYSPMLSFIVIGIGLLMALTVGVSLKPLRDRVQKAYTYDASYQSTLIEMVKGMRTIKSLANESHFRHKINICLETNLYGGFHIARLGHIVRAIVNFQSQLITIAVIFFGAQAVFASEMTIGQLIAFNMMAGNVVSPLISLVLTASGWE
;
A
#
# COMPACT_ATOMS: atom_id res chain seq x y z
N MET A 1 41.51 -14.51 -5.63
CA MET A 1 42.10 -15.28 -6.73
C MET A 1 40.99 -15.92 -7.54
N LEU A 2 40.48 -15.24 -8.57
CA LEU A 2 39.52 -15.77 -9.52
C LEU A 2 40.34 -16.36 -10.67
N ALA A 3 40.39 -17.70 -10.72
CA ALA A 3 41.02 -18.41 -11.81
C ALA A 3 40.39 -17.97 -13.12
N SER A 4 41.17 -17.43 -14.03
CA SER A 4 40.83 -17.17 -15.44
C SER A 4 40.46 -18.50 -16.05
N LYS A 5 39.18 -18.79 -16.19
CA LYS A 5 38.71 -19.97 -16.91
C LYS A 5 38.89 -19.70 -18.40
N ALA A 6 39.49 -20.64 -19.08
CA ALA A 6 39.62 -20.64 -20.54
C ALA A 6 38.22 -20.40 -21.18
N PRO A 7 38.15 -19.63 -22.25
CA PRO A 7 36.89 -19.39 -22.96
C PRO A 7 36.39 -20.73 -23.55
N VAL A 8 35.11 -21.04 -23.39
CA VAL A 8 34.49 -22.21 -23.97
C VAL A 8 34.13 -21.90 -25.42
N LYS A 9 34.57 -22.74 -26.36
CA LYS A 9 34.26 -22.59 -27.77
C LYS A 9 32.82 -23.03 -28.02
N ILE A 10 32.07 -22.29 -28.83
CA ILE A 10 30.63 -22.52 -29.05
C ILE A 10 30.38 -22.49 -30.55
N LYS A 11 29.57 -23.43 -31.05
CA LYS A 11 29.12 -23.46 -32.44
C LYS A 11 27.99 -22.47 -32.67
N GLU A 12 27.83 -21.92 -33.89
CA GLU A 12 26.78 -20.98 -34.25
C GLU A 12 25.35 -21.45 -33.96
N GLY A 13 25.09 -22.77 -34.05
CA GLY A 13 23.78 -23.35 -33.72
C GLY A 13 23.37 -23.31 -32.25
N SER A 14 24.29 -22.95 -31.35
CA SER A 14 24.03 -22.93 -29.91
C SER A 14 23.12 -21.78 -29.43
N LEU A 15 22.83 -20.85 -30.31
CA LEU A 15 21.95 -19.68 -29.98
C LEU A 15 20.55 -20.16 -29.55
N PHE A 16 20.04 -21.17 -30.22
CA PHE A 16 18.68 -21.69 -30.00
C PHE A 16 18.52 -22.37 -28.64
N GLN A 17 19.56 -23.01 -28.11
CA GLN A 17 19.55 -23.60 -26.78
C GLN A 17 19.46 -22.51 -25.70
N PHE A 18 20.11 -21.38 -25.93
CA PHE A 18 19.98 -20.22 -25.00
C PHE A 18 18.63 -19.57 -25.12
N GLU A 19 18.08 -19.44 -26.32
CA GLU A 19 16.75 -18.92 -26.56
C GLU A 19 15.70 -19.76 -25.82
N GLU A 20 15.75 -21.07 -25.95
CA GLU A 20 14.84 -21.98 -25.26
C GLU A 20 15.06 -21.97 -23.74
N ALA A 21 16.31 -21.89 -23.27
CA ALA A 21 16.60 -21.74 -21.87
C ALA A 21 15.95 -20.49 -21.26
N PHE A 22 15.96 -19.37 -22.00
CA PHE A 22 15.31 -18.14 -21.57
C PHE A 22 13.79 -18.20 -21.71
N ARG A 23 13.28 -18.88 -22.73
CA ARG A 23 11.84 -19.14 -22.91
C ARG A 23 11.28 -19.99 -21.77
N LEU A 24 11.99 -21.02 -21.34
CA LEU A 24 11.63 -21.83 -20.16
C LEU A 24 11.63 -21.02 -18.85
N LEU A 25 12.40 -19.95 -18.79
CA LEU A 25 12.44 -19.03 -17.64
C LEU A 25 11.49 -17.82 -17.77
N ASN A 26 10.70 -17.76 -18.85
CA ASN A 26 9.69 -16.72 -19.09
C ASN A 26 10.29 -15.29 -19.15
N GLN A 27 11.46 -15.13 -19.78
CA GLN A 27 12.18 -13.84 -19.84
C GLN A 27 12.43 -13.39 -21.29
N SER A 28 12.46 -12.09 -21.50
CA SER A 28 12.34 -11.39 -22.78
C SER A 28 13.62 -11.23 -23.61
N ASP A 29 13.43 -10.89 -24.87
CA ASP A 29 14.34 -10.77 -26.02
C ASP A 29 15.66 -9.99 -25.84
N SER A 30 15.75 -9.11 -24.84
CA SER A 30 16.94 -8.27 -24.63
C SER A 30 18.19 -9.04 -24.17
N ILE A 31 18.00 -10.23 -23.58
CA ILE A 31 19.09 -11.11 -23.10
C ILE A 31 19.65 -11.91 -24.27
N ILE A 32 18.78 -12.34 -25.18
CA ILE A 32 19.11 -13.08 -26.39
C ILE A 32 20.07 -12.25 -27.24
N LEU A 33 19.85 -10.95 -27.35
CA LEU A 33 20.67 -10.02 -28.13
C LEU A 33 22.09 -9.86 -27.60
N VAL A 34 22.28 -9.91 -26.29
CA VAL A 34 23.59 -9.85 -25.63
C VAL A 34 24.36 -11.16 -25.78
N LEU A 35 23.67 -12.29 -25.73
CA LEU A 35 24.27 -13.61 -25.94
C LEU A 35 24.57 -13.87 -27.41
N SER A 36 23.71 -13.47 -28.35
CA SER A 36 23.91 -13.61 -29.79
C SER A 36 25.20 -12.94 -30.24
N GLN A 37 25.49 -11.76 -29.74
CA GLN A 37 26.72 -11.04 -30.06
C GLN A 37 27.97 -11.77 -29.57
N SER A 38 27.91 -12.44 -28.41
CA SER A 38 29.02 -13.21 -27.86
C SER A 38 29.21 -14.56 -28.55
N ILE A 39 28.15 -15.13 -29.09
CA ILE A 39 28.17 -16.41 -29.87
C ILE A 39 28.71 -16.15 -31.27
N ILE A 40 28.38 -15.04 -31.93
CA ILE A 40 28.92 -14.65 -33.23
C ILE A 40 30.45 -14.50 -33.14
N GLU A 41 30.99 -14.09 -32.00
CA GLU A 41 32.43 -14.00 -31.74
C GLU A 41 33.07 -15.38 -31.44
N GLY A 42 32.28 -16.48 -31.42
CA GLY A 42 32.75 -17.87 -31.24
C GLY A 42 33.21 -18.19 -29.80
N TYR A 43 33.01 -17.30 -28.86
CA TYR A 43 33.42 -17.48 -27.46
C TYR A 43 32.40 -16.89 -26.49
N ILE A 44 32.00 -17.64 -25.49
CA ILE A 44 31.42 -17.02 -24.30
C ILE A 44 32.57 -16.55 -23.44
N ALA A 45 32.99 -15.32 -23.63
CA ALA A 45 33.99 -14.73 -22.76
C ALA A 45 33.39 -14.51 -21.38
N SER A 46 33.78 -15.41 -20.57
CA SER A 46 34.04 -15.35 -19.13
C SER A 46 33.22 -14.33 -18.29
N SER A 47 33.88 -13.30 -17.87
CA SER A 47 33.39 -12.40 -16.79
C SER A 47 32.54 -11.24 -17.27
N LEU A 48 32.70 -10.79 -18.49
CA LEU A 48 32.05 -9.57 -19.03
C LEU A 48 30.60 -9.84 -19.42
N VAL A 49 30.33 -10.97 -20.09
CA VAL A 49 28.96 -11.36 -20.49
C VAL A 49 28.15 -11.72 -19.26
N LEU A 50 28.73 -12.49 -18.33
CA LEU A 50 28.10 -12.79 -17.04
C LEU A 50 27.79 -11.53 -16.22
N LYS A 51 28.70 -10.56 -16.25
CA LYS A 51 28.50 -9.28 -15.54
C LYS A 51 27.39 -8.49 -16.20
N LYS A 52 27.29 -8.50 -17.50
CA LYS A 52 26.26 -7.82 -18.28
C LYS A 52 24.89 -8.48 -18.15
N ILE A 53 24.81 -9.84 -18.14
CA ILE A 53 23.58 -10.59 -17.88
C ILE A 53 23.12 -10.41 -16.43
N ASN A 54 24.02 -10.43 -15.46
CA ASN A 54 23.73 -10.21 -14.05
C ASN A 54 23.29 -8.75 -13.73
N THR A 55 23.58 -7.80 -14.62
CA THR A 55 23.04 -6.42 -14.51
C THR A 55 21.61 -6.30 -15.06
N LEU A 56 21.17 -7.26 -15.87
CA LEU A 56 19.78 -7.34 -16.33
C LEU A 56 18.91 -7.83 -15.15
N LYS A 57 17.99 -7.00 -14.73
CA LYS A 57 17.12 -7.24 -13.56
C LYS A 57 16.31 -8.53 -13.78
N GLY A 58 16.62 -9.60 -13.06
CA GLY A 58 15.75 -10.77 -13.00
C GLY A 58 16.44 -12.13 -13.16
N LEU A 59 17.66 -12.20 -13.68
CA LEU A 59 18.39 -13.47 -13.84
C LEU A 59 19.77 -13.41 -13.19
N ARG A 60 20.19 -14.52 -12.61
CA ARG A 60 21.53 -14.74 -12.09
C ARG A 60 22.17 -15.88 -12.87
N CYS A 61 23.23 -15.58 -13.62
CA CYS A 61 24.01 -16.58 -14.31
C CYS A 61 25.31 -16.83 -13.55
N SER A 62 25.65 -18.09 -13.34
CA SER A 62 26.90 -18.49 -12.69
C SER A 62 27.46 -19.75 -13.30
N TRP A 63 28.78 -19.82 -13.45
CA TRP A 63 29.46 -21.03 -13.82
C TRP A 63 29.58 -21.95 -12.61
N LYS A 64 29.11 -23.20 -12.72
CA LYS A 64 29.26 -24.23 -11.68
C LYS A 64 29.85 -25.49 -12.30
N LYS A 65 30.54 -26.29 -11.49
CA LYS A 65 31.02 -27.59 -11.92
C LYS A 65 29.84 -28.52 -12.15
N ILE A 66 29.89 -29.36 -13.22
CA ILE A 66 28.83 -30.32 -13.54
C ILE A 66 28.60 -31.28 -12.36
N ASP A 67 29.64 -31.72 -11.67
CA ASP A 67 29.55 -32.58 -10.47
C ASP A 67 28.78 -31.93 -9.32
N SER A 68 28.58 -30.62 -9.37
CA SER A 68 27.82 -29.86 -8.35
C SER A 68 26.33 -29.69 -8.70
N ILE A 69 25.84 -30.36 -9.73
CA ILE A 69 24.39 -30.35 -10.08
C ILE A 69 23.63 -30.91 -8.88
N PRO A 70 22.78 -30.11 -8.22
CA PRO A 70 22.11 -30.56 -7.01
C PRO A 70 21.15 -31.71 -7.33
N LYS A 71 21.09 -32.70 -6.41
CA LYS A 71 20.16 -33.83 -6.50
C LYS A 71 18.68 -33.41 -6.65
N SER A 72 18.37 -32.17 -6.29
CA SER A 72 17.07 -31.53 -6.53
C SER A 72 17.25 -30.30 -7.42
N LEU A 73 17.09 -30.43 -8.72
CA LEU A 73 16.85 -29.30 -9.61
C LEU A 73 15.47 -28.73 -9.31
N THR A 74 15.42 -27.48 -8.90
CA THR A 74 14.13 -26.76 -8.74
C THR A 74 13.57 -26.47 -10.14
N ALA A 75 12.24 -26.46 -10.28
CA ALA A 75 11.54 -26.24 -11.55
C ALA A 75 11.88 -24.89 -12.24
N HIS A 76 12.67 -24.05 -11.60
CA HIS A 76 13.03 -22.70 -12.04
C HIS A 76 14.51 -22.47 -12.29
N THR A 77 15.33 -23.54 -12.32
CA THR A 77 16.77 -23.46 -12.67
C THR A 77 17.03 -24.21 -13.95
N VAL A 78 17.65 -23.55 -14.91
CA VAL A 78 18.07 -24.17 -16.19
C VAL A 78 19.59 -24.25 -16.21
N TRP A 79 20.10 -25.43 -16.56
CA TRP A 79 21.51 -25.67 -16.75
C TRP A 79 21.82 -25.80 -18.23
N VAL A 80 22.81 -25.08 -18.70
CA VAL A 80 23.36 -25.21 -20.04
C VAL A 80 24.76 -25.79 -19.90
N VAL A 81 24.99 -26.97 -20.49
CA VAL A 81 26.28 -27.66 -20.51
C VAL A 81 26.84 -27.63 -21.90
N PHE A 82 28.17 -27.70 -22.02
CA PHE A 82 28.90 -27.62 -23.27
C PHE A 82 29.70 -28.90 -23.49
N SER A 83 29.77 -29.38 -24.74
CA SER A 83 30.73 -30.41 -25.16
C SER A 83 32.08 -29.78 -25.48
N ASP A 84 33.14 -30.58 -25.43
CA ASP A 84 34.47 -30.18 -25.87
C ASP A 84 34.51 -29.88 -27.40
N GLU A 85 33.57 -30.43 -28.17
CA GLU A 85 33.37 -30.13 -29.59
C GLU A 85 32.60 -28.84 -29.86
N GLY A 86 32.03 -28.20 -28.81
CA GLY A 86 31.32 -26.91 -28.88
C GLY A 86 29.81 -27.03 -29.00
N ASP A 87 29.23 -28.22 -28.84
CA ASP A 87 27.78 -28.39 -28.80
C ASP A 87 27.24 -28.00 -27.43
N THR A 88 25.99 -27.56 -27.38
CA THR A 88 25.34 -27.09 -26.17
C THR A 88 24.07 -27.89 -25.90
N TYR A 89 23.88 -28.27 -24.64
CA TYR A 89 22.76 -29.08 -24.21
C TYR A 89 22.05 -28.42 -23.02
N LEU A 90 20.72 -28.46 -23.02
CA LEU A 90 19.90 -28.11 -21.86
C LEU A 90 19.70 -29.33 -20.96
N VAL A 91 19.99 -29.19 -19.67
CA VAL A 91 19.86 -30.26 -18.70
C VAL A 91 18.52 -30.21 -18.00
N LYS A 92 17.74 -31.29 -18.13
CA LYS A 92 16.47 -31.52 -17.45
C LYS A 92 16.56 -32.77 -16.58
N LYS A 93 16.10 -32.71 -15.34
CA LYS A 93 16.06 -33.87 -14.46
C LYS A 93 14.75 -34.65 -14.68
N LEU A 94 14.85 -35.95 -14.85
CA LEU A 94 13.71 -36.86 -15.06
C LEU A 94 13.23 -37.52 -13.77
N GLY A 95 14.15 -37.79 -12.82
CA GLY A 95 13.88 -38.43 -11.55
C GLY A 95 15.05 -39.28 -11.04
N GLY A 96 15.20 -39.43 -9.74
CA GLY A 96 16.34 -40.12 -9.15
C GLY A 96 17.69 -39.53 -9.59
N ASN A 97 18.54 -40.31 -10.23
CA ASN A 97 19.84 -39.90 -10.75
C ASN A 97 19.87 -39.83 -12.29
N ARG A 98 18.71 -39.80 -12.95
CA ARG A 98 18.61 -39.69 -14.41
C ARG A 98 18.39 -38.26 -14.85
N PHE A 99 19.11 -37.87 -15.89
CA PHE A 99 19.05 -36.56 -16.50
C PHE A 99 18.81 -36.73 -18.01
N ARG A 100 18.08 -35.75 -18.58
CA ARG A 100 17.88 -35.61 -20.01
C ARG A 100 18.69 -34.42 -20.49
N LEU A 101 19.53 -34.62 -21.47
CA LEU A 101 20.20 -33.53 -22.18
C LEU A 101 19.53 -33.40 -23.54
N SER A 102 19.08 -32.22 -23.88
CA SER A 102 18.34 -31.94 -25.12
C SER A 102 18.98 -30.79 -25.87
N THR A 103 19.01 -30.88 -27.19
CA THR A 103 19.28 -29.77 -28.10
C THR A 103 18.01 -29.36 -28.80
N TYR A 104 17.87 -28.07 -29.07
CA TYR A 104 16.69 -27.49 -29.69
C TYR A 104 17.07 -26.70 -30.94
N ASP A 105 16.19 -26.68 -31.94
CA ASP A 105 16.31 -25.86 -33.13
C ASP A 105 15.68 -24.47 -32.93
N HIS A 106 15.71 -23.64 -33.98
CA HIS A 106 15.14 -22.29 -34.00
C HIS A 106 13.61 -22.25 -33.85
N SER A 107 12.92 -23.38 -34.02
CA SER A 107 11.47 -23.51 -33.83
C SER A 107 11.11 -24.00 -32.44
N GLY A 108 12.08 -24.27 -31.56
CA GLY A 108 11.90 -24.80 -30.21
C GLY A 108 11.54 -26.29 -30.19
N VAL A 109 11.87 -27.03 -31.25
CA VAL A 109 11.66 -28.48 -31.31
C VAL A 109 12.93 -29.21 -30.84
N GLU A 110 12.77 -30.19 -29.94
CA GLU A 110 13.89 -31.05 -29.51
C GLU A 110 14.43 -31.82 -30.71
N VAL A 111 15.72 -31.62 -31.05
CA VAL A 111 16.39 -32.27 -32.19
C VAL A 111 17.09 -33.54 -31.74
N GLU A 112 17.80 -33.48 -30.64
CA GLU A 112 18.52 -34.62 -30.06
C GLU A 112 18.26 -34.68 -28.55
N THR A 113 18.13 -35.92 -28.05
CA THR A 113 17.86 -36.17 -26.64
C THR A 113 18.65 -37.35 -26.14
N TYR A 114 19.39 -37.14 -25.06
CA TYR A 114 20.17 -38.20 -24.40
C TYR A 114 19.67 -38.36 -22.97
N GLU A 115 19.36 -39.58 -22.56
CA GLU A 115 18.84 -39.90 -21.23
C GLU A 115 19.69 -40.96 -20.54
N ASP A 116 20.45 -40.56 -19.52
CA ASP A 116 21.18 -41.49 -18.67
C ASP A 116 21.58 -40.86 -17.34
N ALA A 117 22.34 -41.55 -16.52
CA ALA A 117 23.01 -41.00 -15.38
C ALA A 117 24.05 -39.97 -15.82
N LEU A 118 24.13 -38.85 -15.07
CA LEU A 118 24.97 -37.69 -15.43
C LEU A 118 26.45 -38.10 -15.69
N GLY A 119 26.99 -39.05 -14.91
CA GLY A 119 28.36 -39.53 -15.04
C GLY A 119 28.65 -40.30 -16.35
N ASN A 120 27.64 -40.95 -16.93
CA ASN A 120 27.73 -41.63 -18.25
C ASN A 120 27.67 -40.56 -19.35
N LEU A 121 26.68 -39.67 -19.28
CA LEU A 121 26.50 -38.57 -20.24
C LEU A 121 27.72 -37.66 -20.36
N THR A 122 28.41 -37.39 -19.23
CA THR A 122 29.65 -36.60 -19.26
C THR A 122 30.80 -37.29 -20.01
N LYS A 123 30.86 -38.61 -19.98
CA LYS A 123 31.87 -39.38 -20.70
C LYS A 123 31.53 -39.56 -22.17
N ASP A 124 30.29 -39.89 -22.47
CA ASP A 124 29.85 -40.23 -23.82
C ASP A 124 29.80 -39.02 -24.75
N LEU A 125 29.43 -37.84 -24.21
CA LEU A 125 29.29 -36.58 -24.96
C LEU A 125 30.49 -35.63 -24.79
N GLY A 126 31.56 -36.05 -24.11
CA GLY A 126 32.74 -35.19 -23.89
C GLY A 126 32.38 -33.85 -23.26
N LEU A 127 31.51 -33.84 -22.24
CA LEU A 127 31.03 -32.60 -21.66
C LEU A 127 32.14 -31.89 -20.86
N THR A 128 32.23 -30.59 -21.02
CA THR A 128 33.17 -29.75 -20.23
C THR A 128 32.89 -29.85 -18.74
N SER A 129 33.91 -29.72 -17.92
CA SER A 129 33.79 -29.85 -16.46
C SER A 129 32.96 -28.77 -15.78
N SER A 130 32.41 -27.79 -16.52
CA SER A 130 31.62 -26.68 -16.00
C SER A 130 30.47 -26.34 -16.93
N GLY A 131 29.27 -26.11 -16.34
CA GLY A 131 28.08 -25.63 -17.02
C GLY A 131 27.64 -24.24 -16.55
N LEU A 132 26.90 -23.58 -17.40
CA LEU A 132 26.26 -22.29 -17.08
C LEU A 132 24.93 -22.56 -16.40
N VAL A 133 24.76 -22.07 -15.19
CA VAL A 133 23.50 -22.12 -14.43
C VAL A 133 22.78 -20.81 -14.57
N ILE A 134 21.57 -20.85 -15.06
CA ILE A 134 20.68 -19.72 -15.19
C ILE A 134 19.57 -19.88 -14.13
N GLU A 135 19.60 -19.02 -13.12
CA GLU A 135 18.59 -19.00 -12.06
C GLU A 135 17.80 -17.70 -12.21
N PRO A 136 16.46 -17.74 -12.26
CA PRO A 136 15.73 -16.50 -12.05
C PRO A 136 16.19 -15.97 -10.69
N VAL A 137 16.61 -14.73 -10.62
CA VAL A 137 16.66 -14.03 -9.35
C VAL A 137 15.19 -14.01 -8.90
N GLN A 138 14.74 -15.10 -8.28
CA GLN A 138 13.72 -14.94 -7.29
C GLN A 138 14.34 -13.89 -6.33
N LYS A 139 14.04 -12.63 -6.58
CA LYS A 139 13.65 -11.85 -5.43
C LYS A 139 12.61 -12.78 -4.81
N THR A 140 13.01 -13.53 -3.80
CA THR A 140 12.11 -13.71 -2.70
C THR A 140 11.67 -12.27 -2.48
N ALA A 141 10.56 -11.89 -3.09
CA ALA A 141 9.66 -11.01 -2.45
C ALA A 141 9.46 -11.77 -1.12
N LYS A 142 10.36 -11.52 -0.12
CA LYS A 142 9.89 -11.43 1.22
C LYS A 142 8.60 -10.73 0.97
N SER A 143 7.49 -11.41 1.24
CA SER A 143 6.24 -10.75 1.47
C SER A 143 6.63 -9.69 2.49
N GLU A 144 7.14 -8.56 1.97
CA GLU A 144 7.29 -7.36 2.75
C GLU A 144 5.84 -7.20 3.11
N THR A 145 5.53 -7.50 4.34
CA THR A 145 4.20 -7.29 4.89
C THR A 145 3.81 -5.94 4.34
N SER A 146 2.63 -5.84 3.74
CA SER A 146 2.09 -4.63 3.09
C SER A 146 2.47 -3.37 3.88
N THR A 147 2.54 -3.49 5.20
CA THR A 147 2.99 -2.50 6.17
C THR A 147 4.45 -2.06 6.03
N SER A 148 5.41 -2.95 5.75
CA SER A 148 6.82 -2.54 5.62
C SER A 148 7.10 -1.81 4.31
N TYR A 149 6.38 -2.18 3.25
CA TYR A 149 6.42 -1.50 1.97
C TYR A 149 5.85 -0.07 2.07
N VAL A 150 4.71 0.05 2.71
CA VAL A 150 4.01 1.29 3.01
C VAL A 150 4.87 2.24 3.85
N LEU A 151 5.44 1.75 4.96
CA LEU A 151 6.34 2.49 5.81
C LEU A 151 7.61 2.95 5.08
N ARG A 152 8.18 2.13 4.22
CA ARG A 152 9.36 2.48 3.44
C ARG A 152 9.11 3.61 2.46
N HIS A 153 7.96 3.61 1.78
CA HIS A 153 7.56 4.71 0.89
C HIS A 153 7.22 5.99 1.67
N PHE A 154 6.57 5.85 2.84
CA PHE A 154 6.34 6.97 3.75
C PHE A 154 7.66 7.62 4.22
N LEU A 155 8.68 6.80 4.46
CA LEU A 155 10.01 7.25 4.86
C LEU A 155 10.81 7.95 3.74
N ILE A 156 10.47 7.76 2.47
CA ILE A 156 11.16 8.41 1.34
C ILE A 156 10.82 9.92 1.28
N GLN A 157 9.64 10.33 1.74
CA GLN A 157 9.21 11.74 1.72
C GLN A 157 9.19 12.42 3.10
N LYS A 158 10.17 12.06 3.94
CA LYS A 158 10.32 12.58 5.32
C LYS A 158 10.28 14.11 5.42
N SER A 159 10.75 14.82 4.39
CA SER A 159 10.83 16.28 4.41
C SER A 159 9.44 16.92 4.44
N THR A 160 8.55 16.55 3.51
CA THR A 160 7.19 17.11 3.44
C THR A 160 6.35 16.70 4.66
N ALA A 161 6.46 15.44 5.10
CA ALA A 161 5.76 14.97 6.30
C ALA A 161 6.20 15.74 7.56
N LYS A 162 7.49 16.03 7.73
CA LYS A 162 8.00 16.85 8.85
C LYS A 162 7.43 18.26 8.83
N VAL A 163 7.33 18.89 7.65
CA VAL A 163 6.75 20.23 7.51
C VAL A 163 5.28 20.22 7.94
N ILE A 164 4.49 19.24 7.49
CA ILE A 164 3.08 19.10 7.87
C ILE A 164 2.94 18.92 9.39
N ILE A 165 3.75 18.05 9.98
CA ILE A 165 3.77 17.80 11.43
C ILE A 165 4.10 19.09 12.20
N SER A 166 5.14 19.82 11.78
CA SER A 166 5.55 21.06 12.45
C SER A 166 4.46 22.14 12.38
N ILE A 167 3.83 22.29 11.22
CA ILE A 167 2.72 23.24 11.06
C ILE A 167 1.53 22.81 11.92
N SER A 168 1.24 21.52 12.02
CA SER A 168 0.13 21.02 12.84
C SER A 168 0.32 21.28 14.31
N VAL A 169 1.56 21.22 14.83
CA VAL A 169 1.88 21.63 16.21
C VAL A 169 1.59 23.12 16.41
N VAL A 170 1.98 23.97 15.47
CA VAL A 170 1.69 25.42 15.53
C VAL A 170 0.18 25.66 15.52
N ILE A 171 -0.57 24.98 14.66
CA ILE A 171 -2.03 25.08 14.61
C ILE A 171 -2.65 24.63 15.94
N ALA A 172 -2.17 23.53 16.53
CA ALA A 172 -2.67 23.05 17.81
C ALA A 172 -2.43 24.05 18.95
N LEU A 173 -1.27 24.70 18.97
CA LEU A 173 -0.95 25.77 19.95
C LEU A 173 -1.82 27.00 19.72
N LEU A 174 -1.98 27.45 18.48
CA LEU A 174 -2.86 28.56 18.14
C LEU A 174 -4.33 28.26 18.47
N GLY A 175 -4.74 27.02 18.37
CA GLY A 175 -6.09 26.56 18.75
C GLY A 175 -6.43 26.76 20.22
N LEU A 176 -5.43 26.89 21.10
CA LEU A 176 -5.63 27.24 22.51
C LEU A 176 -5.92 28.74 22.73
N ALA A 177 -5.65 29.58 21.74
CA ALA A 177 -5.88 31.02 21.87
C ALA A 177 -7.35 31.37 22.16
N THR A 178 -8.29 30.67 21.50
CA THR A 178 -9.72 30.90 21.69
C THR A 178 -10.19 30.53 23.09
N PRO A 179 -9.94 29.34 23.67
CA PRO A 179 -10.27 29.02 25.05
C PRO A 179 -9.66 30.01 26.08
N LEU A 180 -8.36 30.32 25.91
CA LEU A 180 -7.64 31.22 26.81
C LEU A 180 -8.15 32.66 26.70
N GLY A 181 -8.53 33.09 25.50
CA GLY A 181 -9.15 34.39 25.27
C GLY A 181 -10.51 34.51 25.97
N PHE A 182 -11.36 33.46 25.86
CA PHE A 182 -12.63 33.41 26.58
C PHE A 182 -12.46 33.41 28.10
N GLN A 183 -11.50 32.65 28.61
CA GLN A 183 -11.15 32.71 30.04
C GLN A 183 -10.79 34.12 30.47
N THR A 184 -9.87 34.77 29.75
CA THR A 184 -9.41 36.12 30.07
C THR A 184 -10.56 37.12 29.99
N PHE A 185 -11.43 36.98 29.00
CA PHE A 185 -12.62 37.79 28.84
C PHE A 185 -13.56 37.64 30.05
N THR A 186 -13.89 36.43 30.46
CA THR A 186 -14.85 36.15 31.53
C THR A 186 -14.31 36.51 32.91
N ASP A 187 -13.03 36.19 33.18
CA ASP A 187 -12.45 36.36 34.53
C ASP A 187 -11.89 37.75 34.78
N LYS A 188 -11.40 38.46 33.73
CA LYS A 188 -10.69 39.74 33.92
C LYS A 188 -11.36 40.94 33.26
N ILE A 189 -11.99 40.78 32.10
CA ILE A 189 -12.54 41.92 31.35
C ILE A 189 -13.97 42.21 31.77
N LEU A 190 -14.81 41.18 31.86
CA LEU A 190 -16.23 41.33 32.16
C LEU A 190 -16.48 41.91 33.57
N PRO A 191 -15.84 41.42 34.65
CA PRO A 191 -16.09 41.93 36.00
C PRO A 191 -15.64 43.38 36.19
N TYR A 192 -14.60 43.81 35.48
CA TYR A 192 -14.01 45.15 35.62
C TYR A 192 -14.44 46.12 34.52
N SER A 193 -15.34 45.73 33.62
CA SER A 193 -15.80 46.55 32.46
C SER A 193 -14.66 47.22 31.68
N ALA A 194 -13.51 46.50 31.54
CA ALA A 194 -12.26 47.02 31.01
C ALA A 194 -12.29 47.08 29.46
N GLN A 195 -12.92 48.09 28.87
CA GLN A 195 -13.12 48.24 27.42
C GLN A 195 -11.80 48.27 26.63
N GLY A 196 -10.74 48.92 27.16
CA GLY A 196 -9.43 48.92 26.50
C GLY A 196 -8.79 47.54 26.40
N SER A 197 -8.90 46.71 27.44
CA SER A 197 -8.42 45.33 27.45
C SER A 197 -9.22 44.43 26.52
N LEU A 198 -10.53 44.69 26.38
CA LEU A 198 -11.40 43.97 25.45
C LEU A 198 -10.89 44.10 24.01
N LEU A 199 -10.57 45.31 23.55
CA LEU A 199 -10.08 45.56 22.20
C LEU A 199 -8.77 44.82 21.93
N VAL A 200 -7.87 44.77 22.91
CA VAL A 200 -6.59 44.05 22.80
C VAL A 200 -6.83 42.54 22.66
N VAL A 201 -7.69 41.97 23.52
CA VAL A 201 -7.98 40.50 23.45
C VAL A 201 -8.67 40.14 22.14
N VAL A 202 -9.64 40.96 21.69
CA VAL A 202 -10.30 40.71 20.38
C VAL A 202 -9.30 40.80 19.22
N ALA A 203 -8.40 41.81 19.25
CA ALA A 203 -7.37 41.93 18.22
C ALA A 203 -6.42 40.72 18.19
N LEU A 204 -6.00 40.22 19.38
CA LEU A 204 -5.17 39.02 19.50
C LEU A 204 -5.90 37.75 19.00
N LEU A 205 -7.17 37.59 19.35
CA LEU A 205 -7.99 36.46 18.85
C LEU A 205 -8.17 36.52 17.33
N LEU A 206 -8.38 37.71 16.78
CA LEU A 206 -8.50 37.88 15.33
C LEU A 206 -7.18 37.57 14.61
N LEU A 207 -6.06 38.00 15.15
CA LEU A 207 -4.74 37.67 14.63
C LEU A 207 -4.46 36.16 14.71
N ALA A 208 -4.79 35.53 15.84
CA ALA A 208 -4.68 34.07 16.00
C ALA A 208 -5.56 33.32 15.01
N ALA A 209 -6.79 33.78 14.76
CA ALA A 209 -7.70 33.17 13.78
C ALA A 209 -7.17 33.29 12.36
N ILE A 210 -6.66 34.46 11.96
CA ILE A 210 -6.02 34.67 10.66
C ILE A 210 -4.80 33.75 10.51
N ALA A 211 -3.91 33.73 11.50
CA ALA A 211 -2.73 32.89 11.50
C ALA A 211 -3.09 31.40 11.37
N THR A 212 -4.07 30.93 12.15
CA THR A 212 -4.55 29.55 12.08
C THR A 212 -5.07 29.22 10.70
N SER A 213 -5.88 30.09 10.08
CA SER A 213 -6.43 29.87 8.74
C SER A 213 -5.34 29.81 7.67
N VAL A 214 -4.32 30.68 7.76
CA VAL A 214 -3.17 30.67 6.83
C VAL A 214 -2.36 29.40 6.99
N PHE A 215 -2.04 28.98 8.23
CA PHE A 215 -1.31 27.74 8.47
C PHE A 215 -2.11 26.49 8.06
N GLN A 216 -3.43 26.48 8.25
CA GLN A 216 -4.29 25.41 7.77
C GLN A 216 -4.25 25.30 6.24
N CYS A 217 -4.44 26.42 5.53
CA CYS A 217 -4.36 26.45 4.07
C CYS A 217 -3.00 25.92 3.57
N PHE A 218 -1.91 26.32 4.19
CA PHE A 218 -0.58 25.86 3.81
C PHE A 218 -0.37 24.38 4.11
N ARG A 219 -0.85 23.88 5.25
CA ARG A 219 -0.84 22.46 5.60
C ARG A 219 -1.61 21.62 4.58
N ASP A 220 -2.85 22.03 4.26
CA ASP A 220 -3.73 21.30 3.34
C ASP A 220 -3.15 21.29 1.91
N TYR A 221 -2.46 22.36 1.51
CA TYR A 221 -1.71 22.42 0.26
C TYR A 221 -0.54 21.41 0.25
N GLN A 222 0.25 21.34 1.32
CA GLN A 222 1.34 20.39 1.45
C GLN A 222 0.84 18.94 1.48
N GLU A 223 -0.30 18.68 2.13
CA GLU A 223 -0.96 17.39 2.15
C GLU A 223 -1.40 16.96 0.75
N SER A 224 -1.96 17.88 -0.03
CA SER A 224 -2.36 17.64 -1.43
C SER A 224 -1.17 17.30 -2.32
N ILE A 225 -0.04 18.01 -2.16
CA ILE A 225 1.21 17.67 -2.87
C ILE A 225 1.71 16.29 -2.49
N LEU A 226 1.68 15.97 -1.20
CA LEU A 226 2.11 14.67 -0.70
C LEU A 226 1.24 13.56 -1.26
N PHE A 227 -0.08 13.75 -1.25
CA PHE A 227 -1.06 12.82 -1.83
C PHE A 227 -0.79 12.56 -3.32
N ALA A 228 -0.65 13.61 -4.13
CA ALA A 228 -0.37 13.48 -5.56
C ALA A 228 0.94 12.74 -5.84
N LYS A 229 1.98 12.97 -5.05
CA LYS A 229 3.26 12.26 -5.16
C LYS A 229 3.13 10.77 -4.84
N TYR A 230 2.37 10.43 -3.80
CA TYR A 230 2.11 9.03 -3.43
C TYR A 230 1.29 8.32 -4.51
N GLN A 231 0.19 8.92 -4.94
CA GLN A 231 -0.68 8.36 -5.97
C GLN A 231 0.10 8.12 -7.29
N ASN A 232 0.93 9.08 -7.71
CA ASN A 232 1.79 8.91 -8.88
C ASN A 232 2.83 7.79 -8.69
N GLY A 233 3.46 7.71 -7.51
CA GLY A 233 4.45 6.68 -7.20
C GLY A 233 3.84 5.27 -7.22
N LEU A 234 2.73 5.07 -6.50
CA LEU A 234 1.99 3.81 -6.47
C LEU A 234 1.43 3.45 -7.84
N GLY A 235 0.85 4.42 -8.56
CA GLY A 235 0.33 4.22 -9.90
C GLY A 235 1.38 3.72 -10.87
N LYS A 236 2.55 4.36 -10.93
CA LYS A 236 3.66 3.91 -11.77
C LYS A 236 4.11 2.49 -11.46
N GLU A 237 4.15 2.12 -10.19
CA GLU A 237 4.55 0.77 -9.80
C GLU A 237 3.49 -0.27 -10.15
N VAL A 238 2.22 0.01 -9.87
CA VAL A 238 1.10 -0.89 -10.20
C VAL A 238 1.01 -1.09 -11.70
N PHE A 239 1.04 -0.01 -12.50
CA PHE A 239 1.00 -0.12 -13.97
C PHE A 239 2.23 -0.84 -14.53
N SER A 240 3.43 -0.59 -13.98
CA SER A 240 4.62 -1.31 -14.40
C SER A 240 4.53 -2.81 -14.13
N ARG A 241 3.97 -3.21 -12.98
CA ARG A 241 3.73 -4.62 -12.66
C ARG A 241 2.63 -5.21 -13.52
N LEU A 242 1.53 -4.50 -13.71
CA LEU A 242 0.42 -4.95 -14.54
C LEU A 242 0.89 -5.24 -15.97
N LEU A 243 1.65 -4.32 -16.58
CA LEU A 243 2.19 -4.49 -17.92
C LEU A 243 3.25 -5.60 -18.03
N SER A 244 3.85 -6.02 -16.93
CA SER A 244 4.80 -7.13 -16.88
C SER A 244 4.14 -8.50 -16.69
N MET A 245 2.80 -8.56 -16.53
CA MET A 245 2.06 -9.81 -16.39
C MET A 245 1.84 -10.48 -17.74
N ASN A 246 1.78 -11.82 -17.75
CA ASN A 246 1.55 -12.61 -18.95
C ASN A 246 0.08 -12.53 -19.41
N VAL A 247 -0.16 -12.77 -20.70
CA VAL A 247 -1.50 -12.71 -21.32
C VAL A 247 -2.54 -13.60 -20.63
N PRO A 248 -2.24 -14.88 -20.24
CA PRO A 248 -3.19 -15.74 -19.53
C PRO A 248 -3.75 -15.15 -18.23
N TYR A 249 -3.01 -14.28 -17.56
CA TYR A 249 -3.51 -13.57 -16.38
C TYR A 249 -4.70 -12.67 -16.74
N PHE A 250 -4.59 -11.93 -17.85
CA PHE A 250 -5.66 -11.03 -18.30
C PHE A 250 -6.88 -11.78 -18.79
N ASP A 251 -6.69 -12.92 -19.43
CA ASP A 251 -7.78 -13.77 -19.91
C ASP A 251 -8.58 -14.41 -18.76
N SER A 252 -7.93 -14.63 -17.61
CA SER A 252 -8.56 -15.22 -16.42
C SER A 252 -9.29 -14.19 -15.54
N GLN A 253 -9.04 -12.88 -15.72
CA GLN A 253 -9.60 -11.82 -14.90
C GLN A 253 -10.71 -11.06 -15.62
N LYS A 254 -11.74 -10.66 -14.88
CA LYS A 254 -12.78 -9.76 -15.42
C LYS A 254 -12.23 -8.35 -15.53
N VAL A 255 -12.60 -7.64 -16.60
CA VAL A 255 -12.19 -6.24 -16.81
C VAL A 255 -12.56 -5.35 -15.61
N GLY A 256 -13.74 -5.60 -15.00
CA GLY A 256 -14.19 -4.86 -13.81
C GLY A 256 -13.28 -5.04 -12.60
N ASP A 257 -12.68 -6.23 -12.40
CA ASP A 257 -11.77 -6.51 -11.29
C ASP A 257 -10.44 -5.78 -11.49
N LEU A 258 -9.94 -5.72 -12.74
CA LEU A 258 -8.74 -4.97 -13.10
C LEU A 258 -8.94 -3.46 -12.91
N THR A 259 -10.11 -2.93 -13.29
CA THR A 259 -10.44 -1.51 -13.08
C THR A 259 -10.47 -1.17 -11.59
N LYS A 260 -11.10 -2.03 -10.78
CA LYS A 260 -11.13 -1.85 -9.31
C LYS A 260 -9.73 -1.89 -8.67
N LEU A 261 -8.82 -2.70 -9.19
CA LEU A 261 -7.44 -2.72 -8.72
C LEU A 261 -6.73 -1.38 -8.97
N VAL A 262 -7.08 -0.69 -10.05
CA VAL A 262 -6.58 0.67 -10.31
C VAL A 262 -7.21 1.69 -9.34
N ASP A 263 -8.50 1.58 -9.06
CA ASP A 263 -9.20 2.45 -8.10
C ASP A 263 -8.63 2.31 -6.68
N GLN A 264 -8.16 1.11 -6.30
CA GLN A 264 -7.48 0.86 -5.03
C GLN A 264 -6.19 1.67 -4.85
N ILE A 265 -5.55 2.16 -5.93
CA ILE A 265 -4.39 3.05 -5.84
C ILE A 265 -4.78 4.35 -5.12
N GLU A 266 -5.93 4.90 -5.46
CA GLU A 266 -6.44 6.11 -4.82
C GLU A 266 -6.82 5.84 -3.37
N GLU A 267 -7.52 4.74 -3.08
CA GLU A 267 -7.90 4.35 -1.72
C GLU A 267 -6.67 4.13 -0.83
N ALA A 268 -5.66 3.41 -1.33
CA ALA A 268 -4.40 3.22 -0.62
C ALA A 268 -3.67 4.54 -0.37
N SER A 269 -3.66 5.45 -1.35
CA SER A 269 -3.04 6.78 -1.20
C SER A 269 -3.79 7.64 -0.19
N ASN A 270 -5.13 7.60 -0.19
CA ASN A 270 -5.97 8.27 0.80
C ASN A 270 -5.71 7.75 2.22
N PHE A 271 -5.64 6.43 2.37
CA PHE A 271 -5.33 5.83 3.66
C PHE A 271 -3.96 6.29 4.19
N LEU A 272 -2.92 6.20 3.34
CA LEU A 272 -1.55 6.52 3.72
C LEU A 272 -1.35 7.98 4.07
N VAL A 273 -1.86 8.89 3.23
CA VAL A 273 -1.58 10.32 3.39
C VAL A 273 -2.60 10.97 4.31
N ARG A 274 -3.89 10.76 4.06
CA ARG A 274 -4.93 11.44 4.84
C ARG A 274 -5.17 10.76 6.18
N GLN A 275 -5.37 9.45 6.20
CA GLN A 275 -5.75 8.75 7.44
C GLN A 275 -4.57 8.65 8.42
N LEU A 276 -3.41 8.13 7.97
CA LEU A 276 -2.23 7.98 8.85
C LEU A 276 -1.68 9.33 9.31
N LEU A 277 -1.52 10.28 8.38
CA LEU A 277 -1.00 11.60 8.73
C LEU A 277 -1.95 12.36 9.66
N SER A 278 -3.27 12.33 9.38
CA SER A 278 -4.30 12.88 10.27
C SER A 278 -4.23 12.29 11.68
N SER A 279 -3.95 10.99 11.81
CA SER A 279 -3.80 10.35 13.12
C SER A 279 -2.58 10.83 13.88
N VAL A 280 -1.45 11.02 13.19
CA VAL A 280 -0.25 11.61 13.81
C VAL A 280 -0.52 13.02 14.27
N VAL A 281 -1.19 13.84 13.45
CA VAL A 281 -1.61 15.19 13.80
C VAL A 281 -2.58 15.18 14.99
N SER A 282 -3.50 14.23 15.03
CA SER A 282 -4.45 14.05 16.14
C SER A 282 -3.76 13.71 17.46
N ILE A 283 -2.75 12.81 17.44
CA ILE A 283 -1.93 12.51 18.63
C ILE A 283 -1.21 13.76 19.12
N LEU A 284 -0.61 14.53 18.22
CA LEU A 284 0.09 15.75 18.56
C LEU A 284 -0.84 16.81 19.15
N SER A 285 -2.03 16.99 18.58
CA SER A 285 -3.07 17.88 19.12
C SER A 285 -3.47 17.46 20.54
N LEU A 286 -3.66 16.15 20.76
CA LEU A 286 -3.99 15.60 22.07
C LEU A 286 -2.87 15.86 23.09
N LEU A 287 -1.62 15.67 22.67
CA LEU A 287 -0.44 15.91 23.50
C LEU A 287 -0.28 17.39 23.89
N VAL A 288 -0.74 18.31 23.04
CA VAL A 288 -0.78 19.75 23.35
C VAL A 288 -1.93 20.09 24.31
N VAL A 289 -3.13 19.55 24.08
CA VAL A 289 -4.34 19.92 24.84
C VAL A 289 -4.37 19.29 26.23
N LEU A 290 -3.96 18.01 26.37
CA LEU A 290 -4.06 17.27 27.64
C LEU A 290 -3.35 17.95 28.81
N PRO A 291 -2.11 18.46 28.71
CA PRO A 291 -1.45 19.14 29.84
C PRO A 291 -2.27 20.34 30.37
N PHE A 292 -2.89 21.10 29.46
CA PHE A 292 -3.74 22.24 29.87
C PHE A 292 -4.98 21.77 30.61
N LEU A 293 -5.63 20.69 30.16
CA LEU A 293 -6.78 20.15 30.88
C LEU A 293 -6.40 19.67 32.28
N PHE A 294 -5.29 18.98 32.44
CA PHE A 294 -4.81 18.55 33.76
C PHE A 294 -4.40 19.69 34.66
N PHE A 295 -3.89 20.77 34.07
CA PHE A 295 -3.54 21.98 34.83
C PHE A 295 -4.78 22.68 35.42
N TYR A 296 -5.92 22.68 34.70
CA TYR A 296 -7.17 23.29 35.19
C TYR A 296 -7.85 22.41 36.25
N SER A 297 -8.07 21.16 35.98
CA SER A 297 -8.67 20.22 36.93
C SER A 297 -8.34 18.77 36.57
N PRO A 298 -7.54 18.08 37.38
CA PRO A 298 -7.25 16.66 37.17
C PRO A 298 -8.51 15.81 37.19
N MET A 299 -9.45 16.08 38.08
CA MET A 299 -10.70 15.31 38.20
C MET A 299 -11.54 15.38 36.93
N LEU A 300 -11.78 16.56 36.40
CA LEU A 300 -12.53 16.77 35.17
C LEU A 300 -11.81 16.11 33.97
N SER A 301 -10.48 16.19 33.92
CA SER A 301 -9.68 15.60 32.87
C SER A 301 -9.82 14.08 32.83
N PHE A 302 -9.81 13.40 33.98
CA PHE A 302 -10.06 11.96 34.04
C PHE A 302 -11.48 11.57 33.57
N ILE A 303 -12.49 12.40 33.87
CA ILE A 303 -13.86 12.17 33.40
C ILE A 303 -13.92 12.31 31.87
N VAL A 304 -13.33 13.32 31.29
CA VAL A 304 -13.29 13.54 29.82
C VAL A 304 -12.55 12.41 29.14
N ILE A 305 -11.40 11.99 29.65
CA ILE A 305 -10.61 10.89 29.10
C ILE A 305 -11.40 9.55 29.23
N GLY A 306 -12.06 9.32 30.37
CA GLY A 306 -12.85 8.12 30.59
C GLY A 306 -14.00 7.97 29.59
N ILE A 307 -14.77 9.06 29.39
CA ILE A 307 -15.85 9.05 28.39
C ILE A 307 -15.26 8.98 26.97
N GLY A 308 -14.13 9.65 26.69
CA GLY A 308 -13.42 9.57 25.42
C GLY A 308 -12.95 8.14 25.09
N LEU A 309 -12.44 7.39 26.07
CA LEU A 309 -12.08 5.98 25.90
C LEU A 309 -13.33 5.11 25.66
N LEU A 310 -14.45 5.40 26.33
CA LEU A 310 -15.72 4.72 26.07
C LEU A 310 -16.19 4.98 24.62
N MET A 311 -16.01 6.19 24.09
CA MET A 311 -16.29 6.50 22.68
C MET A 311 -15.38 5.70 21.75
N ALA A 312 -14.08 5.68 22.03
CA ALA A 312 -13.11 4.91 21.28
C ALA A 312 -13.46 3.40 21.27
N LEU A 313 -13.90 2.86 22.41
CA LEU A 313 -14.39 1.48 22.53
C LEU A 313 -15.65 1.24 21.69
N THR A 314 -16.61 2.16 21.73
CA THR A 314 -17.85 2.07 20.92
C THR A 314 -17.54 2.00 19.43
N VAL A 315 -16.64 2.85 18.94
CA VAL A 315 -16.19 2.83 17.54
C VAL A 315 -15.45 1.54 17.25
N GLY A 316 -14.51 1.12 18.11
CA GLY A 316 -13.70 -0.10 17.96
C GLY A 316 -14.55 -1.37 17.84
N VAL A 317 -15.55 -1.53 18.70
CA VAL A 317 -16.50 -2.67 18.65
C VAL A 317 -17.32 -2.67 17.36
N SER A 318 -17.62 -1.48 16.82
CA SER A 318 -18.41 -1.32 15.59
C SER A 318 -17.61 -1.63 14.32
N LEU A 319 -16.29 -1.67 14.37
CA LEU A 319 -15.44 -1.85 13.20
C LEU A 319 -15.62 -3.21 12.53
N LYS A 320 -15.62 -4.29 13.32
CA LYS A 320 -15.77 -5.65 12.78
C LYS A 320 -17.08 -5.83 12.00
N PRO A 321 -18.27 -5.54 12.57
CA PRO A 321 -19.52 -5.65 11.82
C PRO A 321 -19.62 -4.67 10.65
N LEU A 322 -18.92 -3.54 10.72
CA LEU A 322 -18.86 -2.59 9.61
C LEU A 322 -18.06 -3.16 8.44
N ARG A 323 -16.88 -3.74 8.70
CA ARG A 323 -16.04 -4.40 7.69
C ARG A 323 -16.77 -5.51 6.96
N ASP A 324 -17.45 -6.39 7.70
CA ASP A 324 -18.20 -7.50 7.11
C ASP A 324 -19.28 -7.00 6.14
N ARG A 325 -19.93 -5.88 6.47
CA ARG A 325 -20.93 -5.25 5.60
C ARG A 325 -20.29 -4.57 4.40
N VAL A 326 -19.18 -3.86 4.58
CA VAL A 326 -18.42 -3.22 3.50
C VAL A 326 -17.95 -4.27 2.49
N GLN A 327 -17.41 -5.39 2.96
CA GLN A 327 -16.94 -6.46 2.08
C GLN A 327 -18.09 -7.08 1.26
N LYS A 328 -19.26 -7.29 1.87
CA LYS A 328 -20.46 -7.74 1.15
C LYS A 328 -20.93 -6.71 0.11
N ALA A 329 -20.99 -5.44 0.49
CA ALA A 329 -21.39 -4.37 -0.43
C ALA A 329 -20.39 -4.24 -1.60
N TYR A 330 -19.09 -4.46 -1.35
CA TYR A 330 -18.08 -4.50 -2.40
C TYR A 330 -18.36 -5.61 -3.44
N THR A 331 -18.77 -6.81 -3.00
CA THR A 331 -19.14 -7.89 -3.93
C THR A 331 -20.40 -7.56 -4.73
N TYR A 332 -21.37 -6.89 -4.13
CA TYR A 332 -22.59 -6.45 -4.83
C TYR A 332 -22.26 -5.37 -5.87
N ASP A 333 -21.41 -4.41 -5.51
CA ASP A 333 -20.96 -3.37 -6.43
C ASP A 333 -20.16 -3.94 -7.60
N ALA A 334 -19.25 -4.90 -7.35
CA ALA A 334 -18.53 -5.60 -8.41
C ALA A 334 -19.46 -6.32 -9.39
N SER A 335 -20.49 -6.99 -8.87
CA SER A 335 -21.49 -7.67 -9.70
C SER A 335 -22.33 -6.67 -10.55
N TYR A 336 -22.74 -5.56 -9.94
CA TYR A 336 -23.45 -4.49 -10.64
C TYR A 336 -22.60 -3.89 -11.77
N GLN A 337 -21.36 -3.51 -11.49
CA GLN A 337 -20.45 -2.94 -12.49
C GLN A 337 -20.14 -3.91 -13.62
N SER A 338 -19.89 -5.20 -13.30
CA SER A 338 -19.66 -6.24 -14.32
C SER A 338 -20.87 -6.38 -15.24
N THR A 339 -22.08 -6.45 -14.67
CA THR A 339 -23.32 -6.55 -15.46
C THR A 339 -23.54 -5.32 -16.33
N LEU A 340 -23.24 -4.13 -15.81
CA LEU A 340 -23.34 -2.87 -16.56
C LEU A 340 -22.37 -2.85 -17.75
N ILE A 341 -21.12 -3.24 -17.53
CA ILE A 341 -20.09 -3.30 -18.58
C ILE A 341 -20.48 -4.32 -19.65
N GLU A 342 -20.96 -5.51 -19.25
CA GLU A 342 -21.44 -6.54 -20.18
C GLU A 342 -22.62 -6.02 -21.03
N MET A 343 -23.58 -5.35 -20.40
CA MET A 343 -24.75 -4.76 -21.08
C MET A 343 -24.32 -3.70 -22.10
N VAL A 344 -23.41 -2.79 -21.72
CA VAL A 344 -22.94 -1.73 -22.61
C VAL A 344 -22.13 -2.31 -23.78
N LYS A 345 -21.23 -3.26 -23.53
CA LYS A 345 -20.47 -3.95 -24.58
C LYS A 345 -21.38 -4.76 -25.52
N GLY A 346 -22.40 -5.41 -24.98
CA GLY A 346 -23.36 -6.22 -25.73
C GLY A 346 -24.56 -5.45 -26.29
N MET A 347 -24.60 -4.12 -26.17
CA MET A 347 -25.75 -3.31 -26.51
C MET A 347 -26.26 -3.56 -27.94
N ARG A 348 -25.38 -3.71 -28.90
CA ARG A 348 -25.70 -4.02 -30.29
C ARG A 348 -26.45 -5.36 -30.41
N THR A 349 -25.97 -6.37 -29.71
CA THR A 349 -26.62 -7.71 -29.70
C THR A 349 -27.95 -7.68 -28.98
N ILE A 350 -28.05 -6.98 -27.85
CA ILE A 350 -29.30 -6.81 -27.10
C ILE A 350 -30.35 -6.16 -27.97
N LYS A 351 -29.99 -5.10 -28.71
CA LYS A 351 -30.90 -4.39 -29.62
C LYS A 351 -31.30 -5.23 -30.83
N SER A 352 -30.36 -5.97 -31.43
CA SER A 352 -30.68 -6.83 -32.59
C SER A 352 -31.60 -8.01 -32.26
N LEU A 353 -31.55 -8.49 -31.01
CA LEU A 353 -32.39 -9.59 -30.51
C LEU A 353 -33.68 -9.10 -29.81
N ALA A 354 -33.91 -7.78 -29.73
CA ALA A 354 -35.03 -7.17 -29.02
C ALA A 354 -35.19 -7.68 -27.56
N ASN A 355 -34.09 -7.92 -26.87
CA ASN A 355 -34.06 -8.55 -25.53
C ASN A 355 -33.83 -7.54 -24.39
N GLU A 356 -34.23 -6.28 -24.58
CA GLU A 356 -34.03 -5.19 -23.60
C GLU A 356 -34.76 -5.44 -22.29
N SER A 357 -35.90 -6.10 -22.31
CA SER A 357 -36.69 -6.38 -21.11
C SER A 357 -35.95 -7.29 -20.12
N HIS A 358 -35.28 -8.32 -20.63
CA HIS A 358 -34.50 -9.25 -19.83
C HIS A 358 -33.27 -8.54 -19.16
N PHE A 359 -32.52 -7.78 -19.96
CA PHE A 359 -31.36 -7.05 -19.43
C PHE A 359 -31.76 -5.93 -18.47
N ARG A 360 -32.89 -5.26 -18.69
CA ARG A 360 -33.46 -4.29 -17.74
C ARG A 360 -33.77 -4.95 -16.40
N HIS A 361 -34.40 -6.11 -16.42
CA HIS A 361 -34.71 -6.86 -15.20
C HIS A 361 -33.42 -7.28 -14.48
N LYS A 362 -32.42 -7.83 -15.21
CA LYS A 362 -31.13 -8.24 -14.66
C LYS A 362 -30.39 -7.08 -14.00
N ILE A 363 -30.27 -5.92 -14.66
CA ILE A 363 -29.55 -4.77 -14.12
C ILE A 363 -30.28 -4.15 -12.92
N ASN A 364 -31.62 -4.13 -12.92
CA ASN A 364 -32.39 -3.64 -11.78
C ASN A 364 -32.15 -4.48 -10.53
N ILE A 365 -32.15 -5.80 -10.62
CA ILE A 365 -31.83 -6.69 -9.49
C ILE A 365 -30.42 -6.41 -8.95
N CYS A 366 -29.44 -6.26 -9.83
CA CYS A 366 -28.06 -5.95 -9.43
C CYS A 366 -27.98 -4.56 -8.75
N LEU A 367 -28.71 -3.56 -9.28
CA LEU A 367 -28.77 -2.23 -8.72
C LEU A 367 -29.44 -2.23 -7.33
N GLU A 368 -30.58 -2.88 -7.20
CA GLU A 368 -31.30 -3.01 -5.92
C GLU A 368 -30.43 -3.68 -4.86
N THR A 369 -29.73 -4.76 -5.24
CA THR A 369 -28.83 -5.48 -4.34
C THR A 369 -27.65 -4.60 -3.91
N ASN A 370 -27.07 -3.82 -4.82
CA ASN A 370 -26.01 -2.88 -4.52
C ASN A 370 -26.48 -1.77 -3.56
N LEU A 371 -27.62 -1.15 -3.85
CA LEU A 371 -28.23 -0.12 -3.00
C LEU A 371 -28.57 -0.66 -1.60
N TYR A 372 -29.08 -1.90 -1.52
CA TYR A 372 -29.35 -2.58 -0.26
C TYR A 372 -28.08 -2.77 0.58
N GLY A 373 -26.96 -3.17 -0.06
CA GLY A 373 -25.64 -3.25 0.59
C GLY A 373 -25.22 -1.90 1.18
N GLY A 374 -25.29 -0.83 0.39
CA GLY A 374 -24.99 0.53 0.81
C GLY A 374 -25.87 1.01 1.98
N PHE A 375 -27.18 0.71 1.93
CA PHE A 375 -28.11 1.03 3.01
C PHE A 375 -27.75 0.37 4.33
N HIS A 376 -27.33 -0.91 4.32
CA HIS A 376 -26.93 -1.62 5.53
C HIS A 376 -25.65 -1.04 6.17
N ILE A 377 -24.71 -0.56 5.37
CA ILE A 377 -23.52 0.16 5.86
C ILE A 377 -23.96 1.48 6.49
N ALA A 378 -24.75 2.29 5.77
CA ALA A 378 -25.22 3.59 6.22
C ALA A 378 -26.02 3.48 7.54
N ARG A 379 -26.91 2.51 7.64
CA ARG A 379 -27.72 2.26 8.85
C ARG A 379 -26.84 2.00 10.07
N LEU A 380 -25.81 1.14 9.95
CA LEU A 380 -24.87 0.90 11.06
C LEU A 380 -24.10 2.17 11.40
N GLY A 381 -23.59 2.87 10.39
CA GLY A 381 -22.86 4.12 10.57
C GLY A 381 -23.69 5.19 11.30
N HIS A 382 -24.99 5.29 10.98
CA HIS A 382 -25.88 6.22 11.66
C HIS A 382 -26.11 5.86 13.13
N ILE A 383 -26.28 4.57 13.45
CA ILE A 383 -26.41 4.12 14.86
C ILE A 383 -25.15 4.44 15.65
N VAL A 384 -23.96 4.10 15.12
CA VAL A 384 -22.70 4.39 15.79
C VAL A 384 -22.52 5.90 15.99
N ARG A 385 -22.80 6.71 14.96
CA ARG A 385 -22.74 8.18 15.05
C ARG A 385 -23.68 8.73 16.11
N ALA A 386 -24.91 8.20 16.20
CA ALA A 386 -25.87 8.63 17.22
C ALA A 386 -25.35 8.34 18.64
N ILE A 387 -24.77 7.15 18.87
CA ILE A 387 -24.18 6.80 20.17
C ILE A 387 -23.00 7.71 20.50
N VAL A 388 -22.10 7.94 19.55
CA VAL A 388 -20.93 8.83 19.71
C VAL A 388 -21.38 10.27 20.01
N ASN A 389 -22.39 10.78 19.30
CA ASN A 389 -22.95 12.11 19.57
C ASN A 389 -23.56 12.19 20.99
N PHE A 390 -24.29 11.16 21.41
CA PHE A 390 -24.81 11.10 22.79
C PHE A 390 -23.71 11.13 23.84
N GLN A 391 -22.65 10.32 23.65
CA GLN A 391 -21.47 10.33 24.53
C GLN A 391 -20.76 11.69 24.55
N SER A 392 -20.69 12.38 23.40
CA SER A 392 -20.13 13.76 23.33
C SER A 392 -20.96 14.75 24.15
N GLN A 393 -22.29 14.65 24.10
CA GLN A 393 -23.16 15.45 24.94
C GLN A 393 -22.97 15.13 26.44
N LEU A 394 -22.75 13.86 26.78
CA LEU A 394 -22.44 13.46 28.17
C LEU A 394 -21.15 14.11 28.68
N ILE A 395 -20.12 14.28 27.85
CA ILE A 395 -18.91 15.03 28.25
C ILE A 395 -19.29 16.45 28.64
N THR A 396 -20.04 17.14 27.78
CA THR A 396 -20.45 18.53 28.06
C THR A 396 -21.26 18.62 29.37
N ILE A 397 -22.23 17.71 29.56
CA ILE A 397 -23.08 17.67 30.76
C ILE A 397 -22.24 17.38 32.01
N ALA A 398 -21.33 16.40 31.94
CA ALA A 398 -20.46 16.06 33.06
C ALA A 398 -19.50 17.21 33.41
N VAL A 399 -18.91 17.86 32.40
CA VAL A 399 -18.04 19.04 32.63
C VAL A 399 -18.82 20.19 33.28
N ILE A 400 -20.04 20.44 32.82
CA ILE A 400 -20.88 21.49 33.45
C ILE A 400 -21.23 21.12 34.90
N PHE A 401 -21.67 19.87 35.14
CA PHE A 401 -22.10 19.45 36.47
C PHE A 401 -20.96 19.43 37.49
N PHE A 402 -19.89 18.72 37.22
CA PHE A 402 -18.74 18.63 38.12
C PHE A 402 -17.90 19.93 38.16
N GLY A 403 -17.82 20.63 37.03
CA GLY A 403 -17.13 21.90 36.95
C GLY A 403 -17.87 23.02 37.71
N ALA A 404 -19.20 23.03 37.68
CA ALA A 404 -19.97 23.95 38.49
C ALA A 404 -19.75 23.71 40.01
N GLN A 405 -19.66 22.43 40.43
CA GLN A 405 -19.33 22.11 41.83
C GLN A 405 -17.93 22.64 42.21
N ALA A 406 -16.93 22.49 41.32
CA ALA A 406 -15.59 23.04 41.55
C ALA A 406 -15.59 24.56 41.60
N VAL A 407 -16.42 25.23 40.80
CA VAL A 407 -16.62 26.71 40.90
C VAL A 407 -17.26 27.08 42.21
N PHE A 408 -18.31 26.38 42.67
CA PHE A 408 -18.96 26.65 43.97
C PHE A 408 -18.00 26.40 45.14
N ALA A 409 -17.08 25.43 45.01
CA ALA A 409 -16.02 25.20 45.96
C ALA A 409 -14.86 26.23 45.90
N SER A 410 -14.93 27.18 44.97
CA SER A 410 -13.86 28.17 44.69
C SER A 410 -12.51 27.55 44.24
N GLU A 411 -12.55 26.30 43.74
CA GLU A 411 -11.37 25.61 43.20
C GLU A 411 -11.07 26.04 41.75
N MET A 412 -12.08 26.60 41.05
CA MET A 412 -12.00 26.96 39.63
C MET A 412 -12.80 28.26 39.39
N THR A 413 -12.37 29.08 38.43
CA THR A 413 -13.14 30.23 37.96
C THR A 413 -14.14 29.85 36.89
N ILE A 414 -15.15 30.70 36.67
CA ILE A 414 -16.14 30.52 35.61
C ILE A 414 -15.45 30.51 34.24
N GLY A 415 -14.49 31.40 34.02
CA GLY A 415 -13.73 31.48 32.78
C GLY A 415 -12.88 30.22 32.54
N GLN A 416 -12.29 29.65 33.60
CA GLN A 416 -11.59 28.36 33.51
C GLN A 416 -12.51 27.21 33.12
N LEU A 417 -13.73 27.16 33.67
CA LEU A 417 -14.74 26.15 33.32
C LEU A 417 -15.14 26.24 31.84
N ILE A 418 -15.37 27.47 31.35
CA ILE A 418 -15.69 27.69 29.93
C ILE A 418 -14.51 27.24 29.03
N ALA A 419 -13.29 27.68 29.38
CA ALA A 419 -12.09 27.28 28.62
C ALA A 419 -11.87 25.76 28.65
N PHE A 420 -12.07 25.11 29.78
CA PHE A 420 -11.99 23.66 29.93
C PHE A 420 -13.01 22.97 29.02
N ASN A 421 -14.27 23.41 29.02
CA ASN A 421 -15.32 22.82 28.18
C ASN A 421 -15.00 22.95 26.67
N MET A 422 -14.45 24.10 26.26
CA MET A 422 -14.01 24.29 24.87
C MET A 422 -12.85 23.37 24.48
N MET A 423 -11.88 23.15 25.38
CA MET A 423 -10.75 22.25 25.17
C MET A 423 -11.16 20.79 25.23
N ALA A 424 -12.09 20.41 26.10
CA ALA A 424 -12.59 19.04 26.22
C ALA A 424 -13.23 18.54 24.90
N GLY A 425 -13.92 19.41 24.15
CA GLY A 425 -14.44 19.09 22.82
C GLY A 425 -13.36 18.67 21.82
N ASN A 426 -12.16 19.22 21.94
CA ASN A 426 -11.03 18.93 21.05
C ASN A 426 -10.32 17.59 21.37
N VAL A 427 -10.65 16.91 22.47
CA VAL A 427 -10.08 15.59 22.82
C VAL A 427 -10.78 14.45 22.10
N VAL A 428 -12.07 14.60 21.82
CA VAL A 428 -12.93 13.53 21.29
C VAL A 428 -12.52 13.12 19.85
N SER A 429 -12.35 14.10 18.97
CA SER A 429 -12.03 13.87 17.56
C SER A 429 -10.73 13.09 17.35
N PRO A 430 -9.60 13.43 18.03
CA PRO A 430 -8.38 12.65 17.97
C PRO A 430 -8.53 11.19 18.38
N LEU A 431 -9.27 10.92 19.45
CA LEU A 431 -9.47 9.53 19.93
C LEU A 431 -10.21 8.68 18.91
N ILE A 432 -11.25 9.22 18.29
CA ILE A 432 -11.99 8.53 17.21
C ILE A 432 -11.10 8.31 15.99
N SER A 433 -10.32 9.30 15.59
CA SER A 433 -9.39 9.21 14.45
C SER A 433 -8.36 8.09 14.64
N LEU A 434 -7.82 7.92 15.85
CA LEU A 434 -6.88 6.85 16.17
C LEU A 434 -7.49 5.47 15.99
N VAL A 435 -8.73 5.28 16.48
CA VAL A 435 -9.42 3.97 16.35
C VAL A 435 -9.72 3.66 14.88
N LEU A 436 -10.17 4.64 14.11
CA LEU A 436 -10.44 4.46 12.68
C LEU A 436 -9.17 4.14 11.90
N THR A 437 -8.04 4.75 12.25
CA THR A 437 -6.76 4.45 11.61
C THR A 437 -6.24 3.07 11.98
N ALA A 438 -6.33 2.68 13.24
CA ALA A 438 -5.95 1.34 13.67
C ALA A 438 -6.72 0.25 12.92
N SER A 439 -7.97 0.52 12.53
CA SER A 439 -8.80 -0.40 11.76
C SER A 439 -8.47 -0.51 10.29
N GLY A 440 -7.88 0.52 9.70
CA GLY A 440 -7.51 0.54 8.28
C GLY A 440 -6.19 -0.17 7.97
N TRP A 441 -5.46 -0.68 8.98
CA TRP A 441 -4.19 -1.39 8.81
C TRP A 441 -4.33 -2.88 8.44
N GLU A 442 -5.49 -3.47 8.61
CA GLU A 442 -5.80 -4.86 8.22
C GLU A 442 -6.47 -4.93 6.85
#